data_f6693dcbe41244b7d2e104a028c173e2
#
_entry.id   f6693dcbe41244b7d2e104a028c173e2
#
_cell.length_a   1.000
_cell.length_b   1.000
_cell.length_c   1.000
_cell.angle_alpha   90.00
_cell.angle_beta   90.00
_cell.angle_gamma   90.00
#
_symmetry.space_group_name_H-M   'P 1'
#
loop_
_entity.id
_entity.type
_entity.pdbx_description
1 polymer ?
#
loop_
_entity_poly.entity_id
_entity_poly.type
_entity_poly.pdbx_seq_one_letter_code
_entity_poly.pdbx_strand_id
1 'polypeptide(L)'
;ESNPELAIARERGQRVIHRSQALALAASGMRFVGVAGAHGKTSTSGMLAIALAACGLDPSVAVGGVLPQLGTGAHLGAGDVFVAEADESDGSFLNYSPAIEIVTNVEPDHLDRYHSREEFEQIFVEFARRMVPGGLLVTCAEDEGAVRLAQAARAEGLRVVTYGRAQRSLAEADIVISDVAVHAGGASARLSWGDLSADLVMSVPGEHNVLNAAGAWAAGIECGLDPQAVADGLGRFTGAARRFEARGQVGTRRLFDDYAHHPTEVEAAIREARVVADGGEVTVVFQPHLYSRTRIFAERFAEALAGADHVVLAGIYGAREDPEPGVDSTLISSRVPGASYVEDMHEAARLAASLTPEGGVCVTMGAGSITRCGADVLDEWQRAQA
;
A
#
# COMPACT_ATOMS: atom_id res chain seq x y z
N GLU A 1 -6.21 -23.61 -15.31
CA GLU A 1 -6.16 -24.63 -16.40
C GLU A 1 -7.42 -24.63 -17.28
N SER A 2 -8.51 -24.00 -16.88
CA SER A 2 -9.76 -23.90 -17.62
C SER A 2 -9.82 -22.73 -18.63
N ASN A 3 -8.76 -21.94 -18.77
CA ASN A 3 -8.75 -20.83 -19.73
C ASN A 3 -8.58 -21.35 -21.17
N PRO A 4 -9.56 -21.11 -22.07
CA PRO A 4 -9.53 -21.65 -23.42
C PRO A 4 -8.39 -21.07 -24.28
N GLU A 5 -7.97 -19.83 -24.07
CA GLU A 5 -6.85 -19.22 -24.79
C GLU A 5 -5.54 -19.90 -24.42
N LEU A 6 -5.35 -20.25 -23.15
CA LEU A 6 -4.19 -20.99 -22.68
C LEU A 6 -4.13 -22.40 -23.26
N ALA A 7 -5.29 -23.08 -23.35
CA ALA A 7 -5.39 -24.40 -23.96
C ALA A 7 -4.99 -24.36 -25.46
N ILE A 8 -5.51 -23.38 -26.21
CA ILE A 8 -5.20 -23.19 -27.63
C ILE A 8 -3.73 -22.84 -27.84
N ALA A 9 -3.17 -21.97 -26.97
CA ALA A 9 -1.75 -21.60 -27.05
C ALA A 9 -0.84 -22.82 -26.89
N ARG A 10 -1.16 -23.69 -25.90
CA ARG A 10 -0.43 -24.94 -25.65
C ARG A 10 -0.55 -25.92 -26.82
N GLU A 11 -1.77 -26.09 -27.35
CA GLU A 11 -2.02 -26.95 -28.53
C GLU A 11 -1.21 -26.49 -29.74
N ARG A 12 -1.07 -25.17 -29.93
CA ARG A 12 -0.28 -24.58 -31.04
C ARG A 12 1.22 -24.51 -30.76
N GLY A 13 1.70 -25.04 -29.63
CA GLY A 13 3.13 -24.99 -29.27
C GLY A 13 3.63 -23.56 -29.01
N GLN A 14 2.75 -22.60 -28.72
CA GLN A 14 3.14 -21.24 -28.41
C GLN A 14 3.82 -21.16 -27.04
N ARG A 15 4.79 -20.26 -26.90
CA ARG A 15 5.44 -20.02 -25.62
C ARG A 15 4.47 -19.31 -24.69
N VAL A 16 4.10 -19.97 -23.59
CA VAL A 16 3.29 -19.42 -22.51
C VAL A 16 4.23 -18.99 -21.39
N ILE A 17 4.14 -17.73 -20.98
CA ILE A 17 4.93 -17.18 -19.88
C ILE A 17 4.02 -16.51 -18.87
N HIS A 18 4.46 -16.42 -17.63
CA HIS A 18 3.76 -15.68 -16.59
C HIS A 18 3.83 -14.16 -16.86
N ARG A 19 2.80 -13.38 -16.43
CA ARG A 19 2.78 -11.91 -16.60
C ARG A 19 4.05 -11.22 -16.05
N SER A 20 4.58 -11.70 -14.91
CA SER A 20 5.81 -11.16 -14.33
C SER A 20 7.04 -11.42 -15.16
N GLN A 21 7.10 -12.59 -15.88
CA GLN A 21 8.17 -12.88 -16.83
C GLN A 21 8.09 -11.95 -18.05
N ALA A 22 6.86 -11.64 -18.52
CA ALA A 22 6.66 -10.67 -19.59
C ALA A 22 7.12 -9.27 -19.17
N LEU A 23 6.81 -8.87 -17.93
CA LEU A 23 7.24 -7.57 -17.37
C LEU A 23 8.77 -7.52 -17.23
N ALA A 24 9.40 -8.60 -16.74
CA ALA A 24 10.85 -8.70 -16.64
C ALA A 24 11.53 -8.58 -18.02
N LEU A 25 10.92 -9.16 -19.08
CA LEU A 25 11.38 -8.99 -20.46
C LEU A 25 11.22 -7.56 -20.96
N ALA A 26 10.10 -6.90 -20.66
CA ALA A 26 9.85 -5.50 -21.02
C ALA A 26 10.85 -4.55 -20.35
N ALA A 27 11.26 -4.85 -19.12
CA ALA A 27 12.24 -4.08 -18.35
C ALA A 27 13.70 -4.43 -18.70
N SER A 28 13.92 -5.37 -19.63
CA SER A 28 15.28 -5.83 -20.01
C SER A 28 16.11 -4.68 -20.58
N GLY A 29 17.28 -4.47 -20.00
CA GLY A 29 18.18 -3.37 -20.37
C GLY A 29 17.89 -2.03 -19.68
N MET A 30 16.85 -1.97 -18.86
CA MET A 30 16.53 -0.79 -18.03
C MET A 30 17.03 -1.00 -16.60
N ARG A 31 17.25 0.10 -15.88
CA ARG A 31 17.48 0.08 -14.43
C ARG A 31 16.17 -0.24 -13.74
N PHE A 32 15.98 -1.51 -13.37
CA PHE A 32 14.74 -1.96 -12.74
C PHE A 32 14.73 -1.63 -11.26
N VAL A 33 13.70 -0.91 -10.81
CA VAL A 33 13.41 -0.63 -9.40
C VAL A 33 12.18 -1.43 -9.02
N GLY A 34 12.36 -2.45 -8.18
CA GLY A 34 11.27 -3.28 -7.65
C GLY A 34 10.83 -2.80 -6.28
N VAL A 35 9.54 -2.56 -6.09
CA VAL A 35 8.98 -2.18 -4.79
C VAL A 35 8.13 -3.31 -4.26
N ALA A 36 8.59 -3.94 -3.19
CA ALA A 36 7.97 -5.07 -2.51
C ALA A 36 7.59 -4.73 -1.06
N GLY A 37 6.94 -5.67 -0.39
CA GLY A 37 6.51 -5.57 1.00
C GLY A 37 5.01 -5.82 1.15
N ALA A 38 4.55 -6.24 2.32
CA ALA A 38 3.15 -6.53 2.55
C ALA A 38 2.26 -5.30 2.28
N HIS A 39 2.69 -4.11 2.72
CA HIS A 39 1.94 -2.86 2.62
C HIS A 39 2.77 -1.73 2.01
N GLY A 40 2.10 -0.71 1.43
CA GLY A 40 2.76 0.50 0.93
C GLY A 40 3.37 0.40 -0.47
N LYS A 41 3.38 -0.76 -1.13
CA LYS A 41 3.94 -0.98 -2.48
C LYS A 41 3.49 0.06 -3.50
N THR A 42 2.18 0.18 -3.70
CA THR A 42 1.58 1.07 -4.70
C THR A 42 1.91 2.54 -4.44
N SER A 43 1.81 2.99 -3.18
CA SER A 43 2.13 4.36 -2.80
C SER A 43 3.61 4.67 -3.03
N THR A 44 4.52 3.79 -2.58
CA THR A 44 5.97 3.97 -2.74
C THR A 44 6.39 3.97 -4.21
N SER A 45 5.87 3.03 -5.01
CA SER A 45 6.12 2.96 -6.46
C SER A 45 5.60 4.22 -7.15
N GLY A 46 4.39 4.66 -6.80
CA GLY A 46 3.79 5.88 -7.34
C GLY A 46 4.58 7.14 -6.97
N MET A 47 4.96 7.29 -5.70
CA MET A 47 5.81 8.37 -5.22
C MET A 47 7.12 8.44 -6.00
N LEU A 48 7.82 7.30 -6.13
CA LEU A 48 9.07 7.23 -6.88
C LEU A 48 8.88 7.58 -8.35
N ALA A 49 7.87 7.03 -9.01
CA ALA A 49 7.60 7.30 -10.41
C ALA A 49 7.36 8.79 -10.68
N ILE A 50 6.55 9.45 -9.83
CA ILE A 50 6.26 10.89 -9.94
C ILE A 50 7.50 11.72 -9.64
N ALA A 51 8.31 11.33 -8.63
CA ALA A 51 9.55 12.04 -8.30
C ALA A 51 10.57 11.95 -9.43
N LEU A 52 10.79 10.77 -10.01
CA LEU A 52 11.70 10.57 -11.14
C LEU A 52 11.26 11.38 -12.37
N ALA A 53 9.95 11.37 -12.68
CA ALA A 53 9.39 12.17 -13.77
C ALA A 53 9.58 13.68 -13.51
N ALA A 54 9.37 14.14 -12.27
CA ALA A 54 9.59 15.53 -11.87
C ALA A 54 11.06 15.97 -12.00
N CYS A 55 12.00 15.02 -11.83
CA CYS A 55 13.44 15.23 -12.05
C CYS A 55 13.86 15.02 -13.52
N GLY A 56 12.94 14.77 -14.44
CA GLY A 56 13.20 14.70 -15.88
C GLY A 56 13.66 13.34 -16.41
N LEU A 57 13.51 12.24 -15.63
CA LEU A 57 13.96 10.92 -16.08
C LEU A 57 12.95 10.14 -16.94
N ASP A 58 11.68 10.55 -17.00
CA ASP A 58 10.59 9.87 -17.73
C ASP A 58 10.60 8.33 -17.58
N PRO A 59 10.39 7.79 -16.36
CA PRO A 59 10.50 6.37 -16.10
C PRO A 59 9.36 5.58 -16.75
N SER A 60 9.62 4.33 -17.15
CA SER A 60 8.55 3.36 -17.35
C SER A 60 7.99 2.92 -16.00
N VAL A 61 6.67 2.69 -15.93
CA VAL A 61 5.95 2.43 -14.67
C VAL A 61 5.00 1.25 -14.84
N ALA A 62 4.97 0.36 -13.84
CA ALA A 62 3.95 -0.70 -13.71
C ALA A 62 3.57 -0.87 -12.24
N VAL A 63 2.44 -0.30 -11.84
CA VAL A 63 1.95 -0.30 -10.45
C VAL A 63 0.52 -0.85 -10.38
N GLY A 64 0.14 -1.40 -9.23
CA GLY A 64 -1.14 -2.07 -9.03
C GLY A 64 -2.36 -1.15 -8.93
N GLY A 65 -2.16 0.17 -8.88
CA GLY A 65 -3.21 1.19 -8.80
C GLY A 65 -3.10 2.25 -9.89
N VAL A 66 -4.18 2.97 -10.14
CA VAL A 66 -4.15 4.15 -11.01
C VAL A 66 -3.49 5.30 -10.27
N LEU A 67 -2.48 5.92 -10.88
CA LEU A 67 -1.89 7.16 -10.41
C LEU A 67 -2.60 8.33 -11.09
N PRO A 68 -3.29 9.22 -10.33
CA PRO A 68 -4.07 10.31 -10.91
C PRO A 68 -3.27 11.19 -11.88
N GLN A 69 -2.01 11.45 -11.58
CA GLN A 69 -1.11 12.26 -12.41
C GLN A 69 -0.79 11.62 -13.76
N LEU A 70 -0.82 10.29 -13.86
CA LEU A 70 -0.60 9.55 -15.10
C LEU A 70 -1.91 9.11 -15.77
N GLY A 71 -3.03 9.14 -15.05
CA GLY A 71 -4.32 8.60 -15.48
C GLY A 71 -4.34 7.08 -15.65
N THR A 72 -3.28 6.39 -15.24
CA THR A 72 -3.09 4.94 -15.43
C THR A 72 -2.13 4.38 -14.38
N GLY A 73 -2.12 3.04 -14.23
CA GLY A 73 -1.13 2.31 -13.45
C GLY A 73 0.07 1.82 -14.29
N ALA A 74 0.05 2.04 -15.61
CA ALA A 74 1.11 1.60 -16.51
C ALA A 74 1.47 2.71 -17.50
N HIS A 75 2.76 3.02 -17.58
CA HIS A 75 3.31 4.04 -18.48
C HIS A 75 4.61 3.52 -19.10
N LEU A 76 4.77 3.71 -20.41
CA LEU A 76 6.02 3.47 -21.10
C LEU A 76 6.74 4.80 -21.27
N GLY A 77 7.77 5.02 -20.46
CA GLY A 77 8.64 6.19 -20.54
C GLY A 77 9.74 6.04 -21.56
N ALA A 78 10.38 7.15 -21.92
CA ALA A 78 11.54 7.19 -22.80
C ALA A 78 12.88 7.05 -22.03
N GLY A 79 12.85 7.10 -20.70
CA GLY A 79 14.03 6.97 -19.84
C GLY A 79 14.51 5.52 -19.66
N ASP A 80 15.63 5.38 -18.97
CA ASP A 80 16.27 4.06 -18.72
C ASP A 80 15.87 3.42 -17.37
N VAL A 81 14.95 4.03 -16.62
CA VAL A 81 14.46 3.53 -15.35
C VAL A 81 13.09 2.88 -15.51
N PHE A 82 12.91 1.71 -14.92
CA PHE A 82 11.62 1.01 -14.84
C PHE A 82 11.23 0.84 -13.38
N VAL A 83 10.15 1.47 -12.95
CA VAL A 83 9.60 1.33 -11.60
C VAL A 83 8.43 0.36 -11.63
N ALA A 84 8.52 -0.73 -10.87
CA ALA A 84 7.44 -1.70 -10.80
C ALA A 84 7.13 -2.13 -9.37
N GLU A 85 5.84 -2.35 -9.14
CA GLU A 85 5.37 -3.06 -7.96
C GLU A 85 5.72 -4.56 -8.08
N ALA A 86 6.39 -5.09 -7.07
CA ALA A 86 6.85 -6.47 -7.00
C ALA A 86 5.98 -7.23 -5.99
N ASP A 87 5.00 -7.98 -6.52
CA ASP A 87 3.98 -8.67 -5.71
C ASP A 87 4.52 -10.00 -5.18
N GLU A 88 4.58 -10.12 -3.86
CA GLU A 88 5.01 -11.31 -3.14
C GLU A 88 3.93 -12.39 -3.04
N SER A 89 2.66 -12.03 -3.26
CA SER A 89 1.50 -12.89 -2.95
C SER A 89 1.52 -14.26 -3.63
N ASP A 90 2.10 -14.36 -4.82
CA ASP A 90 2.25 -15.60 -5.59
C ASP A 90 3.72 -16.00 -5.82
N GLY A 91 4.68 -15.26 -5.22
CA GLY A 91 6.11 -15.47 -5.39
C GLY A 91 6.62 -15.08 -6.78
N SER A 92 5.78 -14.51 -7.64
CA SER A 92 6.14 -14.18 -9.01
C SER A 92 7.16 -13.03 -9.12
N PHE A 93 7.34 -12.24 -8.06
CA PHE A 93 8.37 -11.20 -8.01
C PHE A 93 9.81 -11.77 -8.12
N LEU A 94 10.02 -13.05 -7.81
CA LEU A 94 11.29 -13.74 -8.05
C LEU A 94 11.68 -13.86 -9.53
N ASN A 95 10.80 -13.51 -10.46
CA ASN A 95 11.14 -13.42 -11.88
C ASN A 95 11.89 -12.11 -12.22
N TYR A 96 11.96 -11.15 -11.30
CA TYR A 96 12.66 -9.89 -11.51
C TYR A 96 14.12 -9.97 -11.05
N SER A 97 14.96 -9.09 -11.60
CA SER A 97 16.35 -8.90 -11.18
C SER A 97 16.59 -7.40 -10.98
N PRO A 98 16.19 -6.84 -9.84
CA PRO A 98 16.23 -5.39 -9.63
C PRO A 98 17.67 -4.87 -9.47
N ALA A 99 17.89 -3.64 -9.94
CA ALA A 99 19.06 -2.84 -9.61
C ALA A 99 18.88 -2.13 -8.27
N ILE A 100 17.62 -1.77 -7.96
CA ILE A 100 17.22 -1.21 -6.67
C ILE A 100 15.98 -1.99 -6.22
N GLU A 101 16.01 -2.49 -5.01
CA GLU A 101 14.89 -3.14 -4.36
C GLU A 101 14.46 -2.31 -3.15
N ILE A 102 13.20 -1.90 -3.12
CA ILE A 102 12.61 -1.26 -1.95
C ILE A 102 11.69 -2.28 -1.30
N VAL A 103 11.96 -2.63 -0.03
CA VAL A 103 11.06 -3.45 0.78
C VAL A 103 10.51 -2.59 1.91
N THR A 104 9.24 -2.24 1.81
CA THR A 104 8.59 -1.33 2.75
C THR A 104 8.41 -1.93 4.14
N ASN A 105 8.07 -3.21 4.21
CA ASN A 105 7.87 -4.01 5.41
C ASN A 105 7.83 -5.51 5.04
N VAL A 106 8.02 -6.38 6.03
CA VAL A 106 7.90 -7.83 5.90
C VAL A 106 6.99 -8.34 7.02
N GLU A 107 5.72 -7.99 6.93
CA GLU A 107 4.68 -8.47 7.84
C GLU A 107 3.99 -9.72 7.24
N PRO A 108 3.81 -10.81 7.99
CA PRO A 108 3.18 -12.02 7.48
C PRO A 108 1.79 -11.75 6.92
N ASP A 109 1.63 -11.99 5.63
CA ASP A 109 0.37 -12.02 4.89
C ASP A 109 0.37 -13.27 3.99
N HIS A 110 -0.72 -13.53 3.29
CA HIS A 110 -0.84 -14.68 2.37
C HIS A 110 -0.48 -16.03 3.01
N LEU A 111 -0.86 -16.23 4.30
CA LEU A 111 -0.59 -17.47 5.03
C LEU A 111 -1.35 -18.69 4.46
N ASP A 112 -2.29 -18.46 3.54
CA ASP A 112 -2.90 -19.49 2.70
C ASP A 112 -1.88 -20.11 1.73
N ARG A 113 -0.85 -19.38 1.35
CA ARG A 113 0.26 -19.82 0.48
C ARG A 113 1.53 -20.13 1.26
N TYR A 114 1.94 -19.21 2.13
CA TYR A 114 3.13 -19.37 2.96
C TYR A 114 2.72 -19.95 4.31
N HIS A 115 3.09 -21.17 4.58
CA HIS A 115 2.59 -21.93 5.73
C HIS A 115 3.14 -21.45 7.07
N SER A 116 4.16 -20.59 7.07
CA SER A 116 4.75 -19.99 8.26
C SER A 116 5.28 -18.58 7.99
N ARG A 117 5.53 -17.85 9.09
CA ARG A 117 6.20 -16.56 9.06
C ARG A 117 7.60 -16.66 8.45
N GLU A 118 8.33 -17.70 8.83
CA GLU A 118 9.69 -17.94 8.38
C GLU A 118 9.74 -18.18 6.87
N GLU A 119 8.80 -18.94 6.34
CA GLU A 119 8.68 -19.17 4.89
C GLU A 119 8.37 -17.87 4.14
N PHE A 120 7.44 -17.05 4.70
CA PHE A 120 7.12 -15.74 4.14
C PHE A 120 8.32 -14.79 4.19
N GLU A 121 9.07 -14.71 5.28
CA GLU A 121 10.26 -13.88 5.39
C GLU A 121 11.39 -14.36 4.45
N GLN A 122 11.54 -15.67 4.30
CA GLN A 122 12.58 -16.26 3.45
C GLN A 122 12.43 -15.87 1.97
N ILE A 123 11.21 -15.70 1.46
CA ILE A 123 11.03 -15.34 0.05
C ILE A 123 11.53 -13.91 -0.26
N PHE A 124 11.54 -13.00 0.72
CA PHE A 124 12.15 -11.67 0.55
C PHE A 124 13.67 -11.75 0.54
N VAL A 125 14.28 -12.66 1.32
CA VAL A 125 15.72 -12.93 1.24
C VAL A 125 16.08 -13.49 -0.14
N GLU A 126 15.25 -14.38 -0.67
CA GLU A 126 15.44 -14.92 -2.03
C GLU A 126 15.28 -13.82 -3.08
N PHE A 127 14.37 -12.89 -2.89
CA PHE A 127 14.21 -11.75 -3.80
C PHE A 127 15.43 -10.82 -3.75
N ALA A 128 15.96 -10.51 -2.57
CA ALA A 128 17.18 -9.71 -2.43
C ALA A 128 18.39 -10.36 -3.14
N ARG A 129 18.48 -11.69 -3.16
CA ARG A 129 19.50 -12.43 -3.92
C ARG A 129 19.35 -12.32 -5.45
N ARG A 130 18.16 -11.88 -5.93
CA ARG A 130 17.91 -11.65 -7.36
C ARG A 130 18.42 -10.31 -7.86
N MET A 131 18.82 -9.40 -6.98
CA MET A 131 19.40 -8.13 -7.39
C MET A 131 20.59 -8.35 -8.33
N VAL A 132 20.74 -7.45 -9.29
CA VAL A 132 21.93 -7.44 -10.16
C VAL A 132 23.19 -7.17 -9.31
N PRO A 133 24.38 -7.59 -9.77
CA PRO A 133 25.63 -7.29 -9.06
C PRO A 133 25.78 -5.79 -8.76
N GLY A 134 26.01 -5.44 -7.51
CA GLY A 134 26.08 -4.05 -7.03
C GLY A 134 24.73 -3.38 -6.78
N GLY A 135 23.62 -4.10 -6.94
CA GLY A 135 22.28 -3.60 -6.62
C GLY A 135 22.14 -3.17 -5.16
N LEU A 136 21.11 -2.38 -4.86
CA LEU A 136 20.84 -1.81 -3.55
C LEU A 136 19.50 -2.29 -3.02
N LEU A 137 19.51 -2.88 -1.81
CA LEU A 137 18.31 -3.10 -0.99
C LEU A 137 18.07 -1.88 -0.10
N VAL A 138 16.88 -1.31 -0.18
CA VAL A 138 16.38 -0.22 0.68
C VAL A 138 15.24 -0.77 1.53
N THR A 139 15.30 -0.72 2.87
CA THR A 139 14.26 -1.33 3.69
C THR A 139 14.01 -0.59 5.01
N CYS A 140 12.84 -0.80 5.62
CA CYS A 140 12.40 -0.05 6.79
C CYS A 140 13.03 -0.58 8.08
N ALA A 141 13.61 0.30 8.88
CA ALA A 141 14.16 -0.02 10.20
C ALA A 141 13.11 -0.05 11.32
N GLU A 142 11.87 0.34 11.06
CA GLU A 142 10.76 0.33 12.03
C GLU A 142 9.93 -0.97 11.96
N ASP A 143 10.22 -1.86 11.00
CA ASP A 143 9.55 -3.15 10.83
C ASP A 143 10.48 -4.30 11.19
N GLU A 144 10.01 -5.20 12.05
CA GLU A 144 10.83 -6.33 12.54
C GLU A 144 11.31 -7.27 11.44
N GLY A 145 10.41 -7.61 10.49
CA GLY A 145 10.73 -8.52 9.39
C GLY A 145 11.71 -7.86 8.42
N ALA A 146 11.55 -6.56 8.14
CA ALA A 146 12.46 -5.79 7.31
C ALA A 146 13.85 -5.64 7.96
N VAL A 147 13.93 -5.51 9.28
CA VAL A 147 15.21 -5.52 10.02
C VAL A 147 15.89 -6.88 9.89
N ARG A 148 15.15 -8.00 10.02
CA ARG A 148 15.71 -9.34 9.80
C ARG A 148 16.18 -9.55 8.36
N LEU A 149 15.43 -9.06 7.38
CA LEU A 149 15.83 -9.06 5.98
C LEU A 149 17.13 -8.27 5.77
N ALA A 150 17.23 -7.06 6.32
CA ALA A 150 18.43 -6.23 6.23
C ALA A 150 19.66 -6.95 6.81
N GLN A 151 19.51 -7.62 7.96
CA GLN A 151 20.57 -8.38 8.60
C GLN A 151 21.00 -9.58 7.73
N ALA A 152 20.06 -10.35 7.21
CA ALA A 152 20.34 -11.48 6.33
C ALA A 152 21.05 -11.04 5.04
N ALA A 153 20.56 -9.98 4.39
CA ALA A 153 21.14 -9.44 3.18
C ALA A 153 22.56 -8.90 3.39
N ARG A 154 22.82 -8.18 4.50
CA ARG A 154 24.17 -7.73 4.88
C ARG A 154 25.13 -8.90 5.14
N ALA A 155 24.66 -9.96 5.79
CA ALA A 155 25.46 -11.17 6.03
C ALA A 155 25.88 -11.87 4.73
N GLU A 156 25.11 -11.72 3.66
CA GLU A 156 25.43 -12.22 2.32
C GLU A 156 26.26 -11.24 1.47
N GLY A 157 26.66 -10.10 2.05
CA GLY A 157 27.48 -9.09 1.39
C GLY A 157 26.73 -8.19 0.41
N LEU A 158 25.40 -8.16 0.45
CA LEU A 158 24.59 -7.26 -0.35
C LEU A 158 24.69 -5.82 0.17
N ARG A 159 24.54 -4.84 -0.72
CA ARG A 159 24.42 -3.44 -0.34
C ARG A 159 23.04 -3.21 0.26
N VAL A 160 22.97 -2.70 1.48
CA VAL A 160 21.71 -2.45 2.19
C VAL A 160 21.72 -1.08 2.80
N VAL A 161 20.64 -0.35 2.61
CA VAL A 161 20.33 0.93 3.25
C VAL A 161 19.01 0.79 3.98
N THR A 162 18.99 1.20 5.24
CA THR A 162 17.80 1.19 6.10
C THR A 162 17.31 2.60 6.35
N TYR A 163 15.98 2.78 6.50
CA TYR A 163 15.39 4.07 6.82
C TYR A 163 14.39 3.96 7.97
N GLY A 164 14.28 5.02 8.76
CA GLY A 164 13.32 5.09 9.85
C GLY A 164 13.50 6.31 10.75
N ARG A 165 12.56 6.49 11.66
CA ARG A 165 12.62 7.53 12.70
C ARG A 165 13.48 7.04 13.87
N ALA A 166 14.44 7.85 14.31
CA ALA A 166 15.38 7.44 15.36
C ALA A 166 14.71 6.88 16.63
N GLN A 167 13.54 7.43 17.00
CA GLN A 167 12.81 7.00 18.22
C GLN A 167 11.97 5.73 18.03
N ARG A 168 11.72 5.29 16.78
CA ARG A 168 10.87 4.13 16.45
C ARG A 168 11.62 3.00 15.76
N SER A 169 12.83 3.27 15.26
CA SER A 169 13.65 2.26 14.60
C SER A 169 14.08 1.18 15.60
N LEU A 170 13.93 -0.07 15.18
CA LEU A 170 14.32 -1.27 15.93
C LEU A 170 15.80 -1.59 15.79
N ALA A 171 16.47 -0.97 14.82
CA ALA A 171 17.90 -0.99 14.57
C ALA A 171 18.34 0.41 14.12
N GLU A 172 19.65 0.69 14.16
CA GLU A 172 20.18 1.94 13.62
C GLU A 172 19.84 2.06 12.14
N ALA A 173 19.21 3.19 11.79
CA ALA A 173 18.80 3.49 10.41
C ALA A 173 19.89 4.32 9.72
N ASP A 174 20.24 3.94 8.48
CA ASP A 174 21.19 4.69 7.65
C ASP A 174 20.57 6.05 7.21
N ILE A 175 19.26 6.05 6.94
CA ILE A 175 18.47 7.25 6.64
C ILE A 175 17.61 7.57 7.85
N VAL A 176 17.87 8.71 8.46
CA VAL A 176 17.15 9.19 9.63
C VAL A 176 16.03 10.13 9.18
N ILE A 177 14.82 9.85 9.63
CA ILE A 177 13.64 10.68 9.45
C ILE A 177 13.43 11.47 10.75
N SER A 178 13.44 12.80 10.67
CA SER A 178 13.20 13.71 11.80
C SER A 178 12.13 14.75 11.45
N ASP A 179 11.73 15.54 12.46
CA ASP A 179 10.82 16.67 12.32
C ASP A 179 9.50 16.33 11.61
N VAL A 180 8.98 15.12 11.87
CA VAL A 180 7.75 14.63 11.24
C VAL A 180 6.55 15.41 11.76
N ALA A 181 5.84 16.08 10.87
CA ALA A 181 4.57 16.73 11.13
C ALA A 181 3.52 16.25 10.14
N VAL A 182 2.34 15.86 10.66
CA VAL A 182 1.21 15.38 9.86
C VAL A 182 0.00 16.25 10.13
N HIS A 183 -0.68 16.68 9.08
CA HIS A 183 -1.89 17.49 9.13
C HIS A 183 -2.87 17.09 8.02
N ALA A 184 -4.08 17.60 8.05
CA ALA A 184 -5.13 17.22 7.09
C ALA A 184 -4.76 17.49 5.60
N GLY A 185 -3.88 18.44 5.34
CA GLY A 185 -3.43 18.82 4.00
C GLY A 185 -2.13 18.13 3.55
N GLY A 186 -1.55 17.21 4.38
CA GLY A 186 -0.33 16.54 4.00
C GLY A 186 0.60 16.21 5.17
N ALA A 187 1.87 16.02 4.85
CA ALA A 187 2.90 15.71 5.83
C ALA A 187 4.22 16.42 5.48
N SER A 188 5.06 16.66 6.49
CA SER A 188 6.43 17.13 6.30
C SER A 188 7.40 16.36 7.18
N ALA A 189 8.65 16.28 6.74
CA ALA A 189 9.74 15.67 7.49
C ALA A 189 11.09 16.17 6.97
N ARG A 190 12.14 15.93 7.75
CA ARG A 190 13.53 16.05 7.29
C ARG A 190 14.11 14.65 7.11
N LEU A 191 14.71 14.40 5.94
CA LEU A 191 15.41 13.17 5.61
C LEU A 191 16.93 13.44 5.65
N SER A 192 17.71 12.53 6.25
CA SER A 192 19.17 12.68 6.34
C SER A 192 19.86 11.33 6.11
N TRP A 193 20.90 11.31 5.24
CA TRP A 193 21.70 10.13 4.92
C TRP A 193 23.17 10.52 4.80
N GLY A 194 23.94 10.27 5.86
CA GLY A 194 25.32 10.80 5.99
C GLY A 194 25.32 12.33 5.87
N ASP A 195 26.07 12.85 4.90
CA ASP A 195 26.14 14.30 4.65
C ASP A 195 24.98 14.82 3.76
N LEU A 196 24.14 13.93 3.22
CA LEU A 196 23.00 14.30 2.40
C LEU A 196 21.80 14.61 3.29
N SER A 197 21.02 15.63 2.91
CA SER A 197 19.74 15.90 3.58
C SER A 197 18.76 16.58 2.63
N ALA A 198 17.46 16.45 2.93
CA ALA A 198 16.39 17.13 2.23
C ALA A 198 15.23 17.44 3.15
N ASP A 199 14.52 18.52 2.91
CA ASP A 199 13.25 18.84 3.53
C ASP A 199 12.12 18.29 2.63
N LEU A 200 11.34 17.37 3.18
CA LEU A 200 10.23 16.73 2.48
C LEU A 200 8.93 17.43 2.88
N VAL A 201 8.14 17.84 1.88
CA VAL A 201 6.78 18.37 2.04
C VAL A 201 5.85 17.65 1.08
N MET A 202 4.84 16.96 1.59
CA MET A 202 3.92 16.12 0.82
C MET A 202 2.49 16.61 0.93
N SER A 203 1.71 16.46 -0.14
CA SER A 203 0.28 16.75 -0.18
C SER A 203 -0.60 15.60 0.34
N VAL A 204 -0.02 14.42 0.57
CA VAL A 204 -0.71 13.28 1.15
C VAL A 204 -0.40 13.17 2.65
N PRO A 205 -1.40 13.02 3.53
CA PRO A 205 -1.20 12.88 4.96
C PRO A 205 -0.70 11.48 5.34
N GLY A 206 -0.40 11.27 6.60
CA GLY A 206 -0.05 9.98 7.17
C GLY A 206 1.45 9.76 7.39
N GLU A 207 1.81 9.30 8.61
CA GLU A 207 3.20 8.96 8.95
C GLU A 207 3.75 7.81 8.08
N HIS A 208 2.89 6.85 7.70
CA HIS A 208 3.28 5.75 6.81
C HIS A 208 3.67 6.26 5.42
N ASN A 209 3.06 7.36 4.94
CA ASN A 209 3.45 7.98 3.67
C ASN A 209 4.82 8.67 3.77
N VAL A 210 5.19 9.20 4.94
CA VAL A 210 6.55 9.71 5.17
C VAL A 210 7.59 8.57 5.11
N LEU A 211 7.28 7.40 5.68
CA LEU A 211 8.14 6.21 5.57
C LEU A 211 8.26 5.73 4.12
N ASN A 212 7.14 5.63 3.39
CA ASN A 212 7.13 5.27 1.98
C ASN A 212 7.99 6.24 1.13
N ALA A 213 7.86 7.54 1.41
CA ALA A 213 8.64 8.57 0.74
C ALA A 213 10.14 8.48 1.03
N ALA A 214 10.55 8.11 2.25
CA ALA A 214 11.96 7.93 2.60
C ALA A 214 12.58 6.77 1.81
N GLY A 215 11.87 5.65 1.64
CA GLY A 215 12.31 4.55 0.78
C GLY A 215 12.43 4.97 -0.70
N ALA A 216 11.46 5.71 -1.22
CA ALA A 216 11.50 6.25 -2.58
C ALA A 216 12.61 7.29 -2.75
N TRP A 217 12.87 8.13 -1.75
CA TRP A 217 13.96 9.11 -1.74
C TRP A 217 15.32 8.44 -1.88
N ALA A 218 15.57 7.37 -1.13
CA ALA A 218 16.79 6.58 -1.23
C ALA A 218 17.02 6.05 -2.65
N ALA A 219 15.96 5.51 -3.27
CA ALA A 219 16.03 5.01 -4.65
C ALA A 219 16.29 6.13 -5.66
N GLY A 220 15.71 7.31 -5.47
CA GLY A 220 15.98 8.48 -6.31
C GLY A 220 17.44 8.93 -6.25
N ILE A 221 18.04 8.94 -5.05
CA ILE A 221 19.48 9.25 -4.88
C ILE A 221 20.35 8.17 -5.55
N GLU A 222 20.02 6.88 -5.39
CA GLU A 222 20.73 5.79 -6.08
C GLU A 222 20.60 5.89 -7.61
N CYS A 223 19.55 6.52 -8.12
CA CYS A 223 19.43 6.88 -9.55
C CYS A 223 20.33 8.06 -9.96
N GLY A 224 21.05 8.66 -9.03
CA GLY A 224 21.99 9.76 -9.30
C GLY A 224 21.38 11.16 -9.24
N LEU A 225 20.21 11.30 -8.61
CA LEU A 225 19.49 12.57 -8.53
C LEU A 225 19.89 13.36 -7.28
N ASP A 226 19.69 14.68 -7.35
CA ASP A 226 19.89 15.58 -6.22
C ASP A 226 18.88 15.30 -5.10
N PRO A 227 19.31 15.19 -3.82
CA PRO A 227 18.45 14.86 -2.70
C PRO A 227 17.23 15.77 -2.53
N GLN A 228 17.39 17.09 -2.68
CA GLN A 228 16.28 18.03 -2.53
C GLN A 228 15.34 17.95 -3.73
N ALA A 229 15.87 17.79 -4.95
CA ALA A 229 15.04 17.64 -6.16
C ALA A 229 14.16 16.39 -6.08
N VAL A 230 14.68 15.28 -5.53
CA VAL A 230 13.86 14.06 -5.28
C VAL A 230 12.77 14.35 -4.25
N ALA A 231 13.10 14.99 -3.13
CA ALA A 231 12.12 15.34 -2.10
C ALA A 231 11.01 16.26 -2.64
N ASP A 232 11.37 17.28 -3.43
CA ASP A 232 10.41 18.17 -4.11
C ASP A 232 9.53 17.41 -5.11
N GLY A 233 10.11 16.42 -5.80
CA GLY A 233 9.39 15.53 -6.71
C GLY A 233 8.41 14.63 -5.98
N LEU A 234 8.78 14.08 -4.83
CA LEU A 234 7.90 13.29 -3.95
C LEU A 234 6.70 14.12 -3.46
N GLY A 235 6.92 15.40 -3.18
CA GLY A 235 5.87 16.35 -2.80
C GLY A 235 4.79 16.55 -3.87
N ARG A 236 5.06 16.21 -5.14
CA ARG A 236 4.08 16.28 -6.24
C ARG A 236 3.12 15.07 -6.27
N PHE A 237 3.40 14.01 -5.53
CA PHE A 237 2.52 12.85 -5.47
C PHE A 237 1.20 13.22 -4.74
N THR A 238 0.06 13.01 -5.40
CA THR A 238 -1.28 13.35 -4.88
C THR A 238 -2.09 12.13 -4.45
N GLY A 239 -1.43 10.99 -4.30
CA GLY A 239 -2.09 9.73 -3.93
C GLY A 239 -2.19 8.75 -5.11
N ALA A 240 -2.71 7.57 -4.82
CA ALA A 240 -3.09 6.56 -5.79
C ALA A 240 -4.57 6.20 -5.57
N ALA A 241 -5.24 5.75 -6.62
CA ALA A 241 -6.63 5.34 -6.52
C ALA A 241 -6.80 4.28 -5.42
N ARG A 242 -7.84 4.43 -4.62
CA ARG A 242 -8.16 3.57 -3.49
C ARG A 242 -7.07 3.52 -2.40
N ARG A 243 -6.26 4.55 -2.25
CA ARG A 243 -5.31 4.72 -1.14
C ARG A 243 -5.63 6.04 -0.44
N PHE A 244 -6.55 5.98 0.51
CA PHE A 244 -7.19 7.10 1.17
C PHE A 244 -7.66 8.18 0.17
N GLU A 245 -8.27 7.71 -0.92
CA GLU A 245 -8.70 8.53 -2.04
C GLU A 245 -9.94 9.35 -1.67
N ALA A 246 -9.87 10.68 -1.83
CA ALA A 246 -11.03 11.55 -1.65
C ALA A 246 -12.08 11.27 -2.75
N ARG A 247 -13.28 10.88 -2.37
CA ARG A 247 -14.38 10.51 -3.28
C ARG A 247 -15.46 11.56 -3.39
N GLY A 248 -15.52 12.49 -2.45
CA GLY A 248 -16.49 13.57 -2.47
C GLY A 248 -16.79 14.17 -1.11
N GLN A 249 -17.62 15.20 -1.13
CA GLN A 249 -18.06 15.94 0.06
C GLN A 249 -19.50 16.38 -0.13
N VAL A 250 -20.29 16.35 0.95
CA VAL A 250 -21.64 16.93 1.02
C VAL A 250 -21.77 17.68 2.33
N GLY A 251 -22.04 18.99 2.27
CA GLY A 251 -21.92 19.86 3.43
C GLY A 251 -20.49 19.87 3.95
N THR A 252 -20.31 19.51 5.21
CA THR A 252 -18.99 19.36 5.85
C THR A 252 -18.56 17.90 6.01
N ARG A 253 -19.38 16.93 5.57
CA ARG A 253 -19.05 15.51 5.57
C ARG A 253 -18.15 15.17 4.39
N ARG A 254 -17.09 14.39 4.61
CA ARG A 254 -16.11 14.00 3.60
C ARG A 254 -16.06 12.49 3.46
N LEU A 255 -15.99 12.02 2.20
CA LEU A 255 -15.91 10.60 1.87
C LEU A 255 -14.54 10.27 1.29
N PHE A 256 -13.94 9.20 1.81
CA PHE A 256 -12.71 8.60 1.31
C PHE A 256 -12.92 7.13 0.97
N ASP A 257 -12.09 6.59 0.08
CA ASP A 257 -12.05 5.16 -0.27
C ASP A 257 -10.64 4.61 -0.05
N ASP A 258 -10.55 3.47 0.63
CA ASP A 258 -9.28 2.83 0.92
C ASP A 258 -9.30 1.33 0.61
N TYR A 259 -8.22 0.84 0.05
CA TYR A 259 -8.04 -0.57 -0.30
C TYR A 259 -7.65 -1.44 0.91
N ALA A 260 -7.47 -0.86 2.09
CA ALA A 260 -7.03 -1.52 3.31
C ALA A 260 -7.84 -2.80 3.57
N HIS A 261 -7.14 -3.91 3.68
CA HIS A 261 -7.71 -5.25 3.85
C HIS A 261 -6.85 -6.15 4.76
N HIS A 262 -5.79 -5.60 5.34
CA HIS A 262 -5.00 -6.19 6.42
C HIS A 262 -5.14 -5.30 7.67
N PRO A 263 -5.11 -5.86 8.91
CA PRO A 263 -5.29 -5.07 10.13
C PRO A 263 -4.39 -3.84 10.24
N THR A 264 -3.12 -3.98 9.89
CA THR A 264 -2.13 -2.89 9.91
C THR A 264 -2.51 -1.75 8.94
N GLU A 265 -3.04 -2.08 7.75
CA GLU A 265 -3.53 -1.09 6.79
C GLU A 265 -4.79 -0.39 7.31
N VAL A 266 -5.73 -1.16 7.90
CA VAL A 266 -6.97 -0.63 8.50
C VAL A 266 -6.64 0.37 9.60
N GLU A 267 -5.72 0.03 10.49
CA GLU A 267 -5.25 0.92 11.55
C GLU A 267 -4.62 2.20 10.99
N ALA A 268 -3.78 2.08 9.96
CA ALA A 268 -3.14 3.22 9.31
C ALA A 268 -4.16 4.15 8.65
N ALA A 269 -5.15 3.59 7.91
CA ALA A 269 -6.20 4.36 7.26
C ALA A 269 -7.11 5.09 8.28
N ILE A 270 -7.42 4.45 9.40
CA ILE A 270 -8.22 5.09 10.48
C ILE A 270 -7.42 6.22 11.14
N ARG A 271 -6.12 6.03 11.40
CA ARG A 271 -5.26 7.12 11.90
C ARG A 271 -5.22 8.31 10.94
N GLU A 272 -5.14 8.04 9.64
CA GLU A 272 -5.20 9.09 8.61
C GLU A 272 -6.56 9.77 8.59
N ALA A 273 -7.66 9.02 8.69
CA ALA A 273 -9.01 9.56 8.79
C ALA A 273 -9.18 10.47 10.02
N ARG A 274 -8.60 10.10 11.17
CA ARG A 274 -8.59 10.94 12.38
C ARG A 274 -7.86 12.28 12.18
N VAL A 275 -6.70 12.25 11.51
CA VAL A 275 -5.95 13.47 11.17
C VAL A 275 -6.80 14.37 10.27
N VAL A 276 -7.40 13.79 9.23
CA VAL A 276 -8.25 14.56 8.31
C VAL A 276 -9.51 15.05 8.99
N ALA A 277 -10.13 14.26 9.86
CA ALA A 277 -11.34 14.67 10.60
C ALA A 277 -11.12 15.87 11.52
N ASP A 278 -9.89 16.12 11.96
CA ASP A 278 -9.49 17.30 12.78
C ASP A 278 -10.44 17.51 13.99
N GLY A 279 -10.63 16.45 14.77
CA GLY A 279 -11.54 16.42 15.91
C GLY A 279 -13.00 16.04 15.59
N GLY A 280 -13.35 15.89 14.31
CA GLY A 280 -14.62 15.30 13.88
C GLY A 280 -14.66 13.78 14.07
N GLU A 281 -15.84 13.17 13.91
CA GLU A 281 -16.03 11.74 14.05
C GLU A 281 -15.60 10.99 12.77
N VAL A 282 -15.10 9.79 12.97
CA VAL A 282 -14.69 8.87 11.89
C VAL A 282 -15.65 7.69 11.84
N THR A 283 -16.30 7.52 10.70
CA THR A 283 -17.15 6.38 10.38
C THR A 283 -16.45 5.48 9.36
N VAL A 284 -16.43 4.18 9.59
CA VAL A 284 -15.85 3.20 8.67
C VAL A 284 -16.92 2.22 8.23
N VAL A 285 -17.05 2.02 6.91
CA VAL A 285 -17.75 0.85 6.36
C VAL A 285 -16.71 -0.10 5.79
N PHE A 286 -16.55 -1.27 6.42
CA PHE A 286 -15.48 -2.22 6.12
C PHE A 286 -16.04 -3.50 5.50
N GLN A 287 -15.50 -3.88 4.32
CA GLN A 287 -15.76 -5.17 3.68
C GLN A 287 -14.55 -6.08 3.88
N PRO A 288 -14.62 -7.09 4.76
CA PRO A 288 -13.54 -8.07 4.89
C PRO A 288 -13.28 -8.79 3.57
N HIS A 289 -12.04 -9.13 3.31
CA HIS A 289 -11.60 -9.81 2.09
C HIS A 289 -11.01 -11.17 2.43
N LEU A 290 -11.53 -12.24 1.82
CA LEU A 290 -11.25 -13.66 2.07
C LEU A 290 -11.80 -14.17 3.41
N TYR A 291 -12.39 -15.36 3.39
CA TYR A 291 -12.87 -16.05 4.59
C TYR A 291 -11.71 -16.46 5.48
N SER A 292 -10.65 -17.01 4.89
CA SER A 292 -9.43 -17.40 5.61
C SER A 292 -8.81 -16.24 6.38
N ARG A 293 -8.63 -15.08 5.73
CA ARG A 293 -8.06 -13.87 6.36
C ARG A 293 -8.96 -13.34 7.47
N THR A 294 -10.28 -13.29 7.23
CA THR A 294 -11.25 -12.85 8.23
C THR A 294 -11.17 -13.71 9.50
N ARG A 295 -11.11 -15.03 9.35
CA ARG A 295 -10.99 -15.96 10.48
C ARG A 295 -9.67 -15.80 11.23
N ILE A 296 -8.55 -15.70 10.51
CA ILE A 296 -7.20 -15.61 11.11
C ILE A 296 -7.01 -14.29 11.88
N PHE A 297 -7.47 -13.19 11.31
CA PHE A 297 -7.19 -11.84 11.83
C PHE A 297 -8.40 -11.16 12.49
N ALA A 298 -9.48 -11.88 12.81
CA ALA A 298 -10.70 -11.29 13.38
C ALA A 298 -10.46 -10.39 14.59
N GLU A 299 -9.61 -10.81 15.52
CA GLU A 299 -9.26 -10.05 16.72
C GLU A 299 -8.47 -8.78 16.37
N ARG A 300 -7.43 -8.90 15.54
CA ARG A 300 -6.61 -7.75 15.10
C ARG A 300 -7.42 -6.75 14.28
N PHE A 301 -8.37 -7.23 13.44
CA PHE A 301 -9.30 -6.33 12.74
C PHE A 301 -10.18 -5.56 13.72
N ALA A 302 -10.69 -6.24 14.75
CA ALA A 302 -11.51 -5.58 15.75
C ALA A 302 -10.73 -4.52 16.53
N GLU A 303 -9.48 -4.82 16.92
CA GLU A 303 -8.58 -3.85 17.55
C GLU A 303 -8.32 -2.63 16.67
N ALA A 304 -8.02 -2.85 15.37
CA ALA A 304 -7.78 -1.77 14.43
C ALA A 304 -9.03 -0.90 14.22
N LEU A 305 -10.20 -1.53 14.01
CA LEU A 305 -11.47 -0.86 13.77
C LEU A 305 -11.98 -0.09 14.99
N ALA A 306 -11.63 -0.51 16.21
CA ALA A 306 -11.98 0.22 17.43
C ALA A 306 -11.41 1.65 17.50
N GLY A 307 -10.49 2.00 16.61
CA GLY A 307 -10.01 3.38 16.44
C GLY A 307 -11.02 4.34 15.77
N ALA A 308 -12.11 3.84 15.17
CA ALA A 308 -13.19 4.65 14.61
C ALA A 308 -14.33 4.88 15.63
N ASP A 309 -15.16 5.92 15.42
CA ASP A 309 -16.32 6.19 16.28
C ASP A 309 -17.52 5.33 15.90
N HIS A 310 -17.69 5.09 14.58
CA HIS A 310 -18.75 4.26 14.04
C HIS A 310 -18.17 3.23 13.08
N VAL A 311 -18.54 1.96 13.28
CA VAL A 311 -18.06 0.85 12.46
C VAL A 311 -19.24 0.05 11.91
N VAL A 312 -19.30 -0.09 10.60
CA VAL A 312 -20.27 -0.92 9.91
C VAL A 312 -19.52 -1.98 9.10
N LEU A 313 -19.78 -3.26 9.36
CA LEU A 313 -19.21 -4.39 8.62
C LEU A 313 -20.17 -4.80 7.51
N ALA A 314 -19.68 -4.91 6.27
CA ALA A 314 -20.40 -5.54 5.17
C ALA A 314 -20.11 -7.05 5.12
N GLY A 315 -20.83 -7.80 4.27
CA GLY A 315 -20.55 -9.21 4.00
C GLY A 315 -19.14 -9.41 3.43
N ILE A 316 -18.52 -10.55 3.72
CA ILE A 316 -17.17 -10.89 3.26
C ILE A 316 -17.12 -10.96 1.72
N TYR A 317 -16.13 -10.33 1.12
CA TYR A 317 -15.77 -10.53 -0.28
C TYR A 317 -14.86 -11.76 -0.40
N GLY A 318 -15.44 -12.91 -0.80
CA GLY A 318 -14.74 -14.20 -0.87
C GLY A 318 -13.66 -14.28 -1.94
N ALA A 319 -13.71 -13.42 -2.99
CA ALA A 319 -12.80 -13.43 -4.13
C ALA A 319 -12.67 -14.84 -4.77
N ARG A 320 -11.60 -15.55 -4.45
CA ARG A 320 -11.31 -16.91 -4.94
C ARG A 320 -11.68 -18.03 -3.97
N GLU A 321 -12.16 -17.68 -2.78
CA GLU A 321 -12.56 -18.65 -1.75
C GLU A 321 -14.06 -18.89 -1.79
N ASP A 322 -14.46 -20.14 -1.54
CA ASP A 322 -15.84 -20.49 -1.28
C ASP A 322 -16.21 -20.10 0.16
N PRO A 323 -17.51 -19.84 0.45
CA PRO A 323 -17.97 -19.56 1.80
C PRO A 323 -17.58 -20.67 2.79
N GLU A 324 -16.93 -20.26 3.90
CA GLU A 324 -16.53 -21.17 4.98
C GLU A 324 -17.62 -21.19 6.05
N PRO A 325 -18.20 -22.37 6.43
CA PRO A 325 -19.24 -22.44 7.44
C PRO A 325 -18.79 -21.85 8.79
N GLY A 326 -19.60 -20.93 9.34
CA GLY A 326 -19.30 -20.26 10.61
C GLY A 326 -18.32 -19.09 10.50
N VAL A 327 -17.92 -18.70 9.29
CA VAL A 327 -17.07 -17.54 9.05
C VAL A 327 -17.86 -16.47 8.31
N ASP A 328 -18.19 -15.40 9.01
CA ASP A 328 -18.78 -14.19 8.48
C ASP A 328 -18.23 -12.95 9.21
N SER A 329 -18.68 -11.77 8.82
CA SER A 329 -18.20 -10.51 9.40
C SER A 329 -18.58 -10.33 10.87
N THR A 330 -19.45 -11.16 11.43
CA THR A 330 -19.80 -11.12 12.88
C THR A 330 -18.61 -11.57 13.74
N LEU A 331 -17.65 -12.32 13.20
CA LEU A 331 -16.41 -12.63 13.88
C LEU A 331 -15.65 -11.36 14.29
N ILE A 332 -15.79 -10.29 13.51
CA ILE A 332 -15.16 -8.99 13.78
C ILE A 332 -16.15 -8.10 14.56
N SER A 333 -17.37 -7.89 14.05
CA SER A 333 -18.32 -6.93 14.63
C SER A 333 -18.68 -7.23 16.09
N SER A 334 -18.76 -8.50 16.47
CA SER A 334 -19.04 -8.89 17.87
C SER A 334 -17.94 -8.50 18.87
N ARG A 335 -16.74 -8.16 18.37
CA ARG A 335 -15.58 -7.74 19.17
C ARG A 335 -15.37 -6.22 19.18
N VAL A 336 -16.08 -5.47 18.34
CA VAL A 336 -16.01 -4.00 18.30
C VAL A 336 -17.25 -3.43 18.97
N PRO A 337 -17.14 -2.78 20.12
CA PRO A 337 -18.29 -2.20 20.80
C PRO A 337 -19.05 -1.21 19.90
N GLY A 338 -20.36 -1.38 19.77
CA GLY A 338 -21.22 -0.51 18.98
C GLY A 338 -21.17 -0.74 17.45
N ALA A 339 -20.36 -1.69 16.97
CA ALA A 339 -20.32 -2.00 15.54
C ALA A 339 -21.61 -2.68 15.06
N SER A 340 -22.00 -2.39 13.85
CA SER A 340 -23.12 -3.01 13.13
C SER A 340 -22.60 -3.97 12.06
N TYR A 341 -23.36 -5.05 11.84
CA TYR A 341 -23.17 -5.93 10.69
C TYR A 341 -24.37 -5.86 9.78
N VAL A 342 -24.13 -5.60 8.49
CA VAL A 342 -25.14 -5.55 7.45
C VAL A 342 -24.58 -6.31 6.24
N GLU A 343 -25.22 -7.44 5.85
CA GLU A 343 -24.70 -8.32 4.79
C GLU A 343 -24.56 -7.59 3.45
N ASP A 344 -25.61 -6.86 3.04
CA ASP A 344 -25.59 -6.08 1.80
C ASP A 344 -24.69 -4.85 1.93
N MET A 345 -23.68 -4.75 1.08
CA MET A 345 -22.70 -3.67 1.13
C MET A 345 -23.30 -2.29 0.82
N HIS A 346 -24.37 -2.20 0.02
CA HIS A 346 -25.03 -0.93 -0.29
C HIS A 346 -25.88 -0.45 0.89
N GLU A 347 -26.54 -1.38 1.62
CA GLU A 347 -27.24 -1.07 2.86
C GLU A 347 -26.26 -0.69 3.97
N ALA A 348 -25.13 -1.42 4.07
CA ALA A 348 -24.04 -1.08 4.99
C ALA A 348 -23.52 0.34 4.76
N ALA A 349 -23.30 0.72 3.51
CA ALA A 349 -22.84 2.06 3.16
C ALA A 349 -23.87 3.16 3.51
N ARG A 350 -25.18 2.91 3.25
CA ARG A 350 -26.24 3.84 3.66
C ARG A 350 -26.33 3.98 5.17
N LEU A 351 -26.20 2.89 5.92
CA LEU A 351 -26.13 2.96 7.38
C LEU A 351 -24.93 3.77 7.84
N ALA A 352 -23.73 3.53 7.29
CA ALA A 352 -22.53 4.30 7.63
C ALA A 352 -22.73 5.80 7.32
N ALA A 353 -23.36 6.12 6.19
CA ALA A 353 -23.70 7.50 5.84
C ALA A 353 -24.60 8.16 6.87
N SER A 354 -25.62 7.45 7.36
CA SER A 354 -26.55 7.96 8.39
C SER A 354 -25.89 8.17 9.75
N LEU A 355 -24.84 7.41 10.05
CA LEU A 355 -24.07 7.52 11.30
C LEU A 355 -23.00 8.63 11.23
N THR A 356 -22.64 9.11 10.05
CA THR A 356 -21.61 10.14 9.88
C THR A 356 -22.20 11.54 10.14
N PRO A 357 -21.80 12.25 11.21
CA PRO A 357 -22.31 13.59 11.50
C PRO A 357 -21.70 14.66 10.59
N GLU A 358 -22.24 15.88 10.64
CA GLU A 358 -21.60 17.04 10.02
C GLU A 358 -20.19 17.24 10.60
N GLY A 359 -19.23 17.57 9.73
CA GLY A 359 -17.81 17.66 10.08
C GLY A 359 -17.08 16.31 10.10
N GLY A 360 -17.82 15.20 10.04
CA GLY A 360 -17.25 13.85 10.09
C GLY A 360 -16.61 13.40 8.77
N VAL A 361 -15.87 12.30 8.90
CA VAL A 361 -15.24 11.58 7.78
C VAL A 361 -15.82 10.18 7.69
N CYS A 362 -16.25 9.76 6.50
CA CYS A 362 -16.62 8.38 6.20
C CYS A 362 -15.55 7.74 5.30
N VAL A 363 -15.18 6.51 5.62
CA VAL A 363 -14.22 5.73 4.80
C VAL A 363 -14.88 4.43 4.34
N THR A 364 -15.00 4.25 3.01
CA THR A 364 -15.26 2.92 2.42
C THR A 364 -13.95 2.16 2.38
N MET A 365 -13.90 0.95 2.99
CA MET A 365 -12.65 0.26 3.21
C MET A 365 -12.73 -1.23 2.83
N GLY A 366 -11.75 -1.69 2.04
CA GLY A 366 -11.63 -3.09 1.64
C GLY A 366 -11.11 -3.30 0.22
N ALA A 367 -10.50 -4.46 -0.04
CA ALA A 367 -9.96 -4.83 -1.35
C ALA A 367 -11.04 -5.26 -2.38
N GLY A 368 -12.27 -5.49 -1.91
CA GLY A 368 -13.39 -5.98 -2.72
C GLY A 368 -14.18 -4.90 -3.43
N SER A 369 -15.48 -5.16 -3.55
CA SER A 369 -16.43 -4.33 -4.30
C SER A 369 -16.93 -3.10 -3.55
N ILE A 370 -16.61 -2.95 -2.28
CA ILE A 370 -17.08 -1.85 -1.40
C ILE A 370 -16.78 -0.44 -1.97
N THR A 371 -15.70 -0.29 -2.74
CA THR A 371 -15.36 0.97 -3.42
C THR A 371 -16.51 1.52 -4.29
N ARG A 372 -17.42 0.65 -4.75
CA ARG A 372 -18.60 1.05 -5.55
C ARG A 372 -19.66 1.75 -4.71
N CYS A 373 -19.65 1.55 -3.41
CA CYS A 373 -20.66 2.07 -2.50
C CYS A 373 -20.41 3.53 -2.10
N GLY A 374 -19.35 4.16 -2.58
CA GLY A 374 -19.14 5.61 -2.36
C GLY A 374 -20.28 6.47 -2.86
N ALA A 375 -20.94 6.08 -3.98
CA ALA A 375 -22.12 6.77 -4.49
C ALA A 375 -23.30 6.67 -3.51
N ASP A 376 -23.54 5.50 -2.90
CA ASP A 376 -24.62 5.32 -1.92
C ASP A 376 -24.45 6.25 -0.71
N VAL A 377 -23.21 6.44 -0.24
CA VAL A 377 -22.89 7.36 0.86
C VAL A 377 -23.21 8.82 0.49
N LEU A 378 -22.72 9.26 -0.67
CA LEU A 378 -22.95 10.63 -1.15
C LEU A 378 -24.42 10.93 -1.41
N ASP A 379 -25.15 10.00 -2.05
CA ASP A 379 -26.58 10.11 -2.32
C ASP A 379 -27.39 10.18 -1.02
N GLU A 380 -27.04 9.39 0.01
CA GLU A 380 -27.71 9.42 1.31
C GLU A 380 -27.53 10.77 2.01
N TRP A 381 -26.29 11.31 1.98
CA TRP A 381 -26.04 12.64 2.52
C TRP A 381 -26.78 13.75 1.78
N GLN A 382 -26.89 13.67 0.44
CA GLN A 382 -27.64 14.64 -0.36
C GLN A 382 -29.14 14.61 -0.03
N ARG A 383 -29.71 13.40 0.14
CA ARG A 383 -31.13 13.25 0.55
C ARG A 383 -31.40 13.82 1.94
N ALA A 384 -30.46 13.67 2.86
CA ALA A 384 -30.59 14.20 4.23
C ALA A 384 -30.51 15.74 4.31
N GLN A 385 -30.00 16.40 3.27
CA GLN A 385 -29.92 17.86 3.16
C GLN A 385 -31.13 18.49 2.42
N ALA A 386 -31.86 17.68 1.64
CA ALA A 386 -33.02 18.13 0.85
C ALA A 386 -34.31 18.16 1.69
#